data_abfa7649228704bac8ef1e170e76a133
#
_entry.id   abfa7649228704bac8ef1e170e76a133
#
_cell.length_a   1.000
_cell.length_b   1.000
_cell.length_c   1.000
_cell.angle_alpha   90.00
_cell.angle_beta   90.00
_cell.angle_gamma   90.00
#
_symmetry.space_group_name_H-M   'P 1'
#
loop_
_entity.id
_entity.type
_entity.pdbx_description
1 polymer ?
#
loop_
_entity_poly.entity_id
_entity_poly.type
_entity_poly.pdbx_seq_one_letter_code
_entity_poly.pdbx_strand_id
1 'polypeptide(L)'
;MEQRTFNQLLAAAVKNGTSDLHLKAGAPPALRINGALLPVKVPALMPEDTRAVADFILKGSRWKGSLDDLRDWDTSYAVEDVGRFRCNIFRQKGNFALVLRAIPFNVPTVESLGLPPVVKSMAEYERGLILLTGVTGSGKSSTLAAIVRQINETTRAHILTIEDPIEFLHEDKLSRITQREIGPDTVSFSTALRAALRQDPDVILVGEMRDTETIEIALKAAETGHLVLSTVHTTDAAKTISRLVDAFPAEAHDGVRHRLAENLKGVISQRLLPKATGKGRAVAAEIMVSTESIKEFIIDKDRTHEIAEYLSKNRDVYGTQSFDQHLSELYKSGVVTLDVAKAASTNPSDFERALSFE
;
A
#
# COMPACT_ATOMS: atom_id res chain seq x y z
N MET A 1 11.43 -32.19 4.74
CA MET A 1 10.02 -31.89 5.15
C MET A 1 9.10 -32.16 4.00
N GLU A 2 7.97 -32.83 4.20
CA GLU A 2 6.95 -33.03 3.17
C GLU A 2 6.08 -31.77 3.02
N GLN A 3 5.56 -31.52 1.80
CA GLN A 3 4.72 -30.37 1.51
C GLN A 3 3.46 -30.29 2.39
N ARG A 4 2.85 -31.44 2.68
CA ARG A 4 1.68 -31.52 3.57
C ARG A 4 2.00 -31.02 4.99
N THR A 5 3.13 -31.46 5.54
CA THR A 5 3.61 -31.03 6.88
C THR A 5 3.92 -29.54 6.88
N PHE A 6 4.51 -29.01 5.81
CA PHE A 6 4.77 -27.58 5.66
C PHE A 6 3.47 -26.76 5.62
N ASN A 7 2.48 -27.21 4.85
CA ASN A 7 1.18 -26.54 4.79
C ASN A 7 0.44 -26.56 6.14
N GLN A 8 0.56 -27.67 6.90
CA GLN A 8 0.03 -27.73 8.27
C GLN A 8 0.72 -26.75 9.23
N LEU A 9 2.03 -26.57 9.09
CA LEU A 9 2.78 -25.57 9.86
C LEU A 9 2.30 -24.15 9.54
N LEU A 10 2.05 -23.85 8.26
CA LEU A 10 1.49 -22.56 7.82
C LEU A 10 0.09 -22.33 8.38
N ALA A 11 -0.77 -23.35 8.35
CA ALA A 11 -2.12 -23.27 8.91
C ALA A 11 -2.08 -23.00 10.43
N ALA A 12 -1.19 -23.70 11.15
CA ALA A 12 -0.98 -23.46 12.58
C ALA A 12 -0.43 -22.04 12.85
N ALA A 13 0.48 -21.56 12.03
CA ALA A 13 1.03 -20.20 12.13
C ALA A 13 -0.07 -19.14 12.00
N VAL A 14 -0.90 -19.22 10.95
CA VAL A 14 -2.04 -18.29 10.72
C VAL A 14 -3.01 -18.32 11.89
N LYS A 15 -3.41 -19.52 12.36
CA LYS A 15 -4.32 -19.68 13.50
C LYS A 15 -3.80 -19.04 14.80
N ASN A 16 -2.49 -18.97 14.97
CA ASN A 16 -1.84 -18.36 16.14
C ASN A 16 -1.52 -16.86 15.94
N GLY A 17 -2.02 -16.20 14.88
CA GLY A 17 -1.78 -14.78 14.62
C GLY A 17 -0.32 -14.44 14.32
N THR A 18 0.39 -15.36 13.68
CA THR A 18 1.79 -15.19 13.28
C THR A 18 1.90 -14.19 12.15
N SER A 19 2.78 -13.20 12.28
CA SER A 19 3.10 -12.29 11.18
C SER A 19 4.14 -12.87 10.22
N ASP A 20 5.17 -13.54 10.77
CA ASP A 20 6.26 -14.09 9.95
C ASP A 20 6.67 -15.49 10.49
N LEU A 21 6.87 -16.44 9.58
CA LEU A 21 7.46 -17.75 9.84
C LEU A 21 8.91 -17.74 9.36
N HIS A 22 9.85 -18.11 10.21
CA HIS A 22 11.27 -18.24 9.91
C HIS A 22 11.69 -19.69 9.89
N LEU A 23 12.31 -20.11 8.80
CA LEU A 23 12.86 -21.47 8.61
C LEU A 23 14.35 -21.36 8.29
N LYS A 24 15.17 -22.10 9.03
CA LYS A 24 16.61 -22.24 8.75
C LYS A 24 17.12 -23.60 9.18
N ALA A 25 18.08 -24.14 8.48
CA ALA A 25 18.75 -25.38 8.88
C ALA A 25 19.47 -25.21 10.24
N GLY A 26 19.44 -26.26 11.04
CA GLY A 26 20.05 -26.32 12.37
C GLY A 26 19.25 -25.64 13.50
N ALA A 27 18.01 -25.21 13.23
CA ALA A 27 17.11 -24.65 14.24
C ALA A 27 15.66 -25.08 14.00
N PRO A 28 14.82 -25.14 15.06
CA PRO A 28 13.39 -25.33 14.85
C PRO A 28 12.76 -24.13 14.11
N PRO A 29 11.63 -24.33 13.40
CA PRO A 29 10.84 -23.21 12.88
C PRO A 29 10.57 -22.19 13.97
N ALA A 30 10.55 -20.89 13.62
CA ALA A 30 10.22 -19.84 14.57
C ALA A 30 9.10 -18.96 14.04
N LEU A 31 8.15 -18.61 14.90
CA LEU A 31 6.99 -17.77 14.61
C LEU A 31 7.18 -16.40 15.21
N ARG A 32 6.93 -15.34 14.46
CA ARG A 32 6.85 -13.99 14.99
C ARG A 32 5.41 -13.69 15.39
N ILE A 33 5.18 -13.58 16.69
CA ILE A 33 3.86 -13.29 17.27
C ILE A 33 3.99 -12.04 18.13
N ASN A 34 3.18 -11.01 17.85
CA ASN A 34 3.23 -9.72 18.56
C ASN A 34 4.65 -9.12 18.64
N GLY A 35 5.43 -9.27 17.57
CA GLY A 35 6.81 -8.76 17.48
C GLY A 35 7.89 -9.70 18.06
N ALA A 36 7.53 -10.64 18.94
CA ALA A 36 8.48 -11.61 19.52
C ALA A 36 8.68 -12.81 18.58
N LEU A 37 9.94 -13.25 18.41
CA LEU A 37 10.28 -14.44 17.63
C LEU A 37 10.36 -15.66 18.58
N LEU A 38 9.42 -16.59 18.45
CA LEU A 38 9.23 -17.74 19.33
C LEU A 38 9.50 -19.04 18.57
N PRO A 39 10.39 -19.91 19.07
CA PRO A 39 10.63 -21.21 18.44
C PRO A 39 9.43 -22.15 18.64
N VAL A 40 9.11 -22.90 17.59
CA VAL A 40 8.13 -24.00 17.67
C VAL A 40 8.75 -25.20 18.39
N LYS A 41 7.98 -25.88 19.22
CA LYS A 41 8.44 -27.05 19.98
C LYS A 41 8.49 -28.32 19.09
N VAL A 42 9.39 -28.30 18.11
CA VAL A 42 9.68 -29.41 17.20
C VAL A 42 11.19 -29.55 17.02
N PRO A 43 11.70 -30.67 16.50
CA PRO A 43 13.13 -30.81 16.20
C PRO A 43 13.65 -29.72 15.28
N ALA A 44 14.97 -29.49 15.33
CA ALA A 44 15.65 -28.57 14.41
C ALA A 44 15.52 -29.08 12.97
N LEU A 45 15.32 -28.16 12.03
CA LEU A 45 15.26 -28.48 10.60
C LEU A 45 16.62 -28.92 10.09
N MET A 46 16.63 -29.96 9.30
CA MET A 46 17.82 -30.39 8.57
C MET A 46 17.98 -29.57 7.27
N PRO A 47 19.19 -29.51 6.68
CA PRO A 47 19.40 -28.83 5.40
C PRO A 47 18.45 -29.29 4.28
N GLU A 48 18.12 -30.58 4.27
CA GLU A 48 17.20 -31.20 3.31
C GLU A 48 15.76 -30.68 3.48
N ASP A 49 15.36 -30.36 4.72
CA ASP A 49 14.03 -29.82 4.99
C ASP A 49 13.85 -28.44 4.39
N THR A 50 14.81 -27.53 4.64
CA THR A 50 14.75 -26.16 4.08
C THR A 50 14.90 -26.16 2.55
N ARG A 51 15.72 -27.08 1.99
CA ARG A 51 15.82 -27.28 0.54
C ARG A 51 14.49 -27.75 -0.05
N ALA A 52 13.81 -28.71 0.57
CA ALA A 52 12.53 -29.22 0.11
C ALA A 52 11.45 -28.12 0.14
N VAL A 53 11.40 -27.31 1.21
CA VAL A 53 10.46 -26.19 1.29
C VAL A 53 10.74 -25.14 0.20
N ALA A 54 12.00 -24.80 -0.05
CA ALA A 54 12.37 -23.91 -1.16
C ALA A 54 11.88 -24.48 -2.52
N ASP A 55 12.06 -25.79 -2.77
CA ASP A 55 11.60 -26.45 -3.98
C ASP A 55 10.07 -26.39 -4.12
N PHE A 56 9.30 -26.62 -3.06
CA PHE A 56 7.83 -26.53 -3.10
C PHE A 56 7.35 -25.14 -3.49
N ILE A 57 7.94 -24.11 -2.89
CA ILE A 57 7.56 -22.72 -3.16
C ILE A 57 7.96 -22.32 -4.59
N LEU A 58 9.15 -22.72 -5.03
CA LEU A 58 9.67 -22.33 -6.35
C LEU A 58 8.95 -23.03 -7.51
N LYS A 59 8.38 -24.22 -7.33
CA LYS A 59 7.58 -24.89 -8.35
C LYS A 59 6.40 -24.07 -8.84
N GLY A 60 5.80 -23.23 -7.95
CA GLY A 60 4.74 -22.30 -8.29
C GLY A 60 5.20 -20.91 -8.72
N SER A 61 6.52 -20.67 -8.75
CA SER A 61 7.11 -19.36 -9.05
C SER A 61 7.63 -19.24 -10.48
N ARG A 62 8.10 -18.02 -10.83
CA ARG A 62 8.80 -17.77 -12.12
C ARG A 62 10.26 -18.22 -12.16
N TRP A 63 10.80 -18.74 -11.06
CA TRP A 63 12.16 -19.23 -11.05
C TRP A 63 12.35 -20.35 -12.09
N LYS A 64 13.32 -20.16 -13.02
CA LYS A 64 13.62 -21.13 -14.09
C LYS A 64 15.01 -21.74 -13.95
N GLY A 65 15.80 -21.27 -12.97
CA GLY A 65 17.13 -21.76 -12.70
C GLY A 65 17.15 -23.04 -11.86
N SER A 66 18.35 -23.61 -11.69
CA SER A 66 18.57 -24.66 -10.69
C SER A 66 18.46 -24.09 -9.27
N LEU A 67 17.97 -24.89 -8.33
CA LEU A 67 18.03 -24.55 -6.90
C LEU A 67 19.45 -24.21 -6.42
N ASP A 68 20.46 -24.82 -7.04
CA ASP A 68 21.86 -24.61 -6.65
C ASP A 68 22.39 -23.24 -7.06
N ASP A 69 21.80 -22.62 -8.09
CA ASP A 69 22.14 -21.28 -8.57
C ASP A 69 21.45 -20.17 -7.76
N LEU A 70 20.39 -20.52 -7.00
CA LEU A 70 19.62 -19.55 -6.24
C LEU A 70 20.44 -18.99 -5.07
N ARG A 71 20.46 -17.66 -4.95
CA ARG A 71 21.06 -16.92 -3.81
C ARG A 71 19.99 -16.25 -3.00
N ASP A 72 19.16 -15.43 -3.62
CA ASP A 72 18.01 -14.71 -3.04
C ASP A 72 16.86 -14.73 -4.05
N TRP A 73 15.64 -14.93 -3.56
CA TRP A 73 14.43 -14.88 -4.38
C TRP A 73 13.20 -14.48 -3.58
N ASP A 74 12.51 -13.47 -4.06
CA ASP A 74 11.21 -13.08 -3.56
C ASP A 74 10.10 -13.70 -4.41
N THR A 75 9.10 -14.27 -3.75
CA THR A 75 7.93 -14.89 -4.41
C THR A 75 6.76 -14.93 -3.44
N SER A 76 5.65 -15.49 -3.87
CA SER A 76 4.50 -15.80 -3.03
C SER A 76 4.20 -17.28 -3.02
N TYR A 77 3.57 -17.76 -1.94
CA TYR A 77 3.08 -19.13 -1.80
C TYR A 77 1.67 -19.10 -1.23
N ALA A 78 0.73 -19.74 -1.92
CA ALA A 78 -0.65 -19.83 -1.49
C ALA A 78 -0.97 -21.26 -1.05
N VAL A 79 -1.73 -21.38 0.03
CA VAL A 79 -2.27 -22.65 0.53
C VAL A 79 -3.79 -22.49 0.63
N GLU A 80 -4.51 -23.35 -0.08
CA GLU A 80 -5.98 -23.36 -0.10
C GLU A 80 -6.53 -23.44 1.33
N ASP A 81 -7.55 -22.67 1.64
CA ASP A 81 -8.19 -22.54 2.96
C ASP A 81 -7.29 -22.05 4.12
N VAL A 82 -6.00 -21.74 3.83
CA VAL A 82 -5.06 -21.26 4.85
C VAL A 82 -4.66 -19.82 4.62
N GLY A 83 -4.25 -19.47 3.39
CA GLY A 83 -3.86 -18.12 3.05
C GLY A 83 -2.73 -18.01 2.04
N ARG A 84 -2.32 -16.78 1.82
CA ARG A 84 -1.18 -16.43 0.97
C ARG A 84 -0.02 -15.91 1.82
N PHE A 85 1.18 -16.20 1.40
CA PHE A 85 2.41 -15.82 2.09
C PHE A 85 3.37 -15.17 1.10
N ARG A 86 3.91 -14.02 1.47
CA ARG A 86 5.10 -13.47 0.79
C ARG A 86 6.31 -14.23 1.31
N CYS A 87 7.11 -14.78 0.41
CA CYS A 87 8.24 -15.65 0.73
C CYS A 87 9.55 -15.04 0.23
N ASN A 88 10.50 -14.82 1.11
CA ASN A 88 11.89 -14.58 0.75
C ASN A 88 12.69 -15.85 1.01
N ILE A 89 13.34 -16.37 -0.03
CA ILE A 89 14.20 -17.57 0.00
C ILE A 89 15.63 -17.11 -0.22
N PHE A 90 16.54 -17.46 0.68
CA PHE A 90 17.94 -17.01 0.59
C PHE A 90 18.92 -18.08 1.08
N ARG A 91 20.21 -17.87 0.78
CA ARG A 91 21.29 -18.73 1.28
C ARG A 91 21.89 -18.18 2.56
N GLN A 92 22.09 -19.10 3.54
CA GLN A 92 22.79 -18.83 4.78
C GLN A 92 23.72 -19.99 5.12
N LYS A 93 25.04 -19.73 5.23
CA LYS A 93 26.05 -20.78 5.54
C LYS A 93 25.94 -22.00 4.64
N GLY A 94 25.71 -21.76 3.33
CA GLY A 94 25.58 -22.81 2.32
C GLY A 94 24.20 -23.49 2.26
N ASN A 95 23.32 -23.29 3.25
CA ASN A 95 21.97 -23.87 3.29
C ASN A 95 20.90 -22.86 2.90
N PHE A 96 19.68 -23.34 2.61
CA PHE A 96 18.53 -22.47 2.43
C PHE A 96 18.01 -21.98 3.79
N ALA A 97 17.58 -20.73 3.78
CA ALA A 97 16.75 -20.13 4.82
C ALA A 97 15.55 -19.43 4.15
N LEU A 98 14.42 -19.39 4.85
CA LEU A 98 13.20 -18.80 4.32
C LEU A 98 12.53 -17.95 5.39
N VAL A 99 11.99 -16.82 4.96
CA VAL A 99 11.07 -16.01 5.76
C VAL A 99 9.77 -15.88 4.99
N LEU A 100 8.68 -16.32 5.63
CA LEU A 100 7.34 -16.25 5.06
C LEU A 100 6.49 -15.30 5.88
N ARG A 101 6.02 -14.22 5.26
CA ARG A 101 5.08 -13.27 5.87
C ARG A 101 3.66 -13.65 5.51
N ALA A 102 2.81 -13.86 6.51
CA ALA A 102 1.41 -14.11 6.29
C ALA A 102 0.71 -12.84 5.75
N ILE A 103 -0.04 -13.00 4.67
CA ILE A 103 -0.89 -11.93 4.11
C ILE A 103 -2.23 -11.97 4.85
N PRO A 104 -2.66 -10.85 5.47
CA PRO A 104 -3.90 -10.83 6.25
C PRO A 104 -5.14 -11.09 5.40
N PHE A 105 -6.06 -11.92 5.89
CA PHE A 105 -7.40 -12.09 5.30
C PHE A 105 -8.34 -10.92 5.62
N ASN A 106 -8.14 -10.29 6.79
CA ASN A 106 -8.99 -9.18 7.20
C ASN A 106 -8.54 -7.89 6.52
N VAL A 107 -9.24 -7.51 5.47
CA VAL A 107 -9.09 -6.19 4.84
C VAL A 107 -9.63 -5.14 5.81
N PRO A 108 -8.85 -4.10 6.16
CA PRO A 108 -9.32 -3.05 7.07
C PRO A 108 -10.45 -2.23 6.44
N THR A 109 -11.19 -1.49 7.27
CA THR A 109 -12.11 -0.45 6.81
C THR A 109 -11.48 0.93 7.02
N VAL A 110 -12.01 1.95 6.35
CA VAL A 110 -11.57 3.36 6.52
C VAL A 110 -11.66 3.76 8.00
N GLU A 111 -12.74 3.38 8.67
CA GLU A 111 -12.97 3.67 10.09
C GLU A 111 -11.99 2.93 11.00
N SER A 112 -11.71 1.66 10.73
CA SER A 112 -10.79 0.86 11.55
C SER A 112 -9.35 1.36 11.49
N LEU A 113 -9.00 2.05 10.40
CA LEU A 113 -7.70 2.70 10.22
C LEU A 113 -7.66 4.09 10.89
N GLY A 114 -8.81 4.63 11.34
CA GLY A 114 -8.92 5.98 11.89
C GLY A 114 -8.71 7.07 10.84
N LEU A 115 -9.04 6.78 9.57
CA LEU A 115 -8.94 7.75 8.49
C LEU A 115 -10.14 8.71 8.49
N PRO A 116 -9.94 9.98 8.06
CA PRO A 116 -11.02 10.94 7.92
C PRO A 116 -12.15 10.45 6.99
N PRO A 117 -13.42 10.80 7.27
CA PRO A 117 -14.58 10.35 6.49
C PRO A 117 -14.52 10.66 4.99
N VAL A 118 -13.86 11.74 4.59
CA VAL A 118 -13.69 12.12 3.18
C VAL A 118 -12.98 11.04 2.36
N VAL A 119 -12.14 10.21 2.97
CA VAL A 119 -11.51 9.06 2.29
C VAL A 119 -12.56 8.06 1.82
N LYS A 120 -13.67 7.92 2.57
CA LYS A 120 -14.80 7.08 2.18
C LYS A 120 -15.56 7.65 0.99
N SER A 121 -15.78 8.96 0.98
CA SER A 121 -16.42 9.65 -0.16
C SER A 121 -15.55 9.59 -1.42
N MET A 122 -14.23 9.52 -1.29
CA MET A 122 -13.35 9.31 -2.46
C MET A 122 -13.57 7.95 -3.15
N ALA A 123 -14.05 6.95 -2.44
CA ALA A 123 -14.40 5.64 -3.02
C ALA A 123 -15.68 5.69 -3.89
N GLU A 124 -16.42 6.79 -3.86
CA GLU A 124 -17.65 6.99 -4.65
C GLU A 124 -17.38 7.62 -6.02
N TYR A 125 -16.15 8.02 -6.31
CA TYR A 125 -15.80 8.52 -7.64
C TYR A 125 -15.89 7.41 -8.68
N GLU A 126 -16.54 7.71 -9.80
CA GLU A 126 -16.68 6.77 -10.91
C GLU A 126 -15.43 6.75 -11.82
N ARG A 127 -14.67 7.83 -11.86
CA ARG A 127 -13.49 8.00 -12.73
C ARG A 127 -12.51 9.01 -12.19
N GLY A 128 -11.29 8.95 -12.70
CA GLY A 128 -10.20 9.85 -12.35
C GLY A 128 -9.08 9.15 -11.62
N LEU A 129 -8.18 9.90 -11.01
CA LEU A 129 -6.98 9.40 -10.34
C LEU A 129 -6.99 9.76 -8.86
N ILE A 130 -6.79 8.78 -7.99
CA ILE A 130 -6.59 8.98 -6.56
C ILE A 130 -5.22 8.42 -6.19
N LEU A 131 -4.42 9.23 -5.49
CA LEU A 131 -3.06 8.88 -5.12
C LEU A 131 -2.88 8.77 -3.62
N LEU A 132 -2.24 7.70 -3.19
CA LEU A 132 -1.77 7.55 -1.82
C LEU A 132 -0.27 7.77 -1.76
N THR A 133 0.16 8.61 -0.83
CA THR A 133 1.57 8.99 -0.74
C THR A 133 2.13 8.85 0.68
N GLY A 134 3.43 8.78 0.79
CA GLY A 134 4.14 8.61 2.05
C GLY A 134 5.32 7.65 1.90
N VAL A 135 6.18 7.64 2.91
CA VAL A 135 7.33 6.73 2.98
C VAL A 135 6.91 5.27 3.03
N THR A 136 7.85 4.36 2.76
CA THR A 136 7.61 2.93 2.95
C THR A 136 7.16 2.64 4.39
N GLY A 137 6.10 1.85 4.53
CA GLY A 137 5.53 1.53 5.84
C GLY A 137 4.60 2.61 6.43
N SER A 138 4.20 3.64 5.67
CA SER A 138 3.24 4.67 6.11
C SER A 138 1.77 4.22 6.09
N GLY A 139 1.47 3.00 5.63
CA GLY A 139 0.11 2.43 5.63
C GLY A 139 -0.64 2.59 4.31
N LYS A 140 0.01 2.98 3.22
CA LYS A 140 -0.62 3.18 1.90
C LYS A 140 -1.41 1.96 1.42
N SER A 141 -0.80 0.78 1.43
CA SER A 141 -1.47 -0.47 1.00
C SER A 141 -2.71 -0.78 1.82
N SER A 142 -2.66 -0.55 3.15
CA SER A 142 -3.83 -0.76 4.02
C SER A 142 -4.97 0.21 3.69
N THR A 143 -4.66 1.45 3.38
CA THR A 143 -5.67 2.44 2.98
C THR A 143 -6.23 2.16 1.59
N LEU A 144 -5.39 1.77 0.62
CA LEU A 144 -5.86 1.30 -0.69
C LEU A 144 -6.81 0.10 -0.54
N ALA A 145 -6.42 -0.89 0.26
CA ALA A 145 -7.26 -2.05 0.53
C ALA A 145 -8.61 -1.65 1.16
N ALA A 146 -8.61 -0.67 2.09
CA ALA A 146 -9.83 -0.15 2.68
C ALA A 146 -10.73 0.56 1.66
N ILE A 147 -10.16 1.33 0.72
CA ILE A 147 -10.90 1.98 -0.37
C ILE A 147 -11.48 0.92 -1.32
N VAL A 148 -10.68 -0.07 -1.73
CA VAL A 148 -11.14 -1.20 -2.57
C VAL A 148 -12.26 -1.96 -1.87
N ARG A 149 -12.12 -2.23 -0.57
CA ARG A 149 -13.17 -2.86 0.23
C ARG A 149 -14.44 -2.04 0.23
N GLN A 150 -14.36 -0.72 0.43
CA GLN A 150 -15.51 0.18 0.39
C GLN A 150 -16.24 0.10 -0.95
N ILE A 151 -15.52 0.19 -2.07
CA ILE A 151 -16.09 0.06 -3.42
C ILE A 151 -16.75 -1.32 -3.58
N ASN A 152 -16.07 -2.39 -3.21
CA ASN A 152 -16.56 -3.76 -3.31
C ASN A 152 -17.85 -4.01 -2.50
N GLU A 153 -18.02 -3.32 -1.38
CA GLU A 153 -19.21 -3.45 -0.52
C GLU A 153 -20.38 -2.57 -0.96
N THR A 154 -20.14 -1.53 -1.78
CA THR A 154 -21.17 -0.52 -2.12
C THR A 154 -21.51 -0.44 -3.60
N THR A 155 -20.63 -0.89 -4.50
CA THR A 155 -20.76 -0.69 -5.94
C THR A 155 -20.68 -2.00 -6.70
N ARG A 156 -21.47 -2.13 -7.78
CA ARG A 156 -21.39 -3.25 -8.73
C ARG A 156 -20.39 -2.89 -9.81
N ALA A 157 -19.14 -3.25 -9.64
CA ALA A 157 -18.04 -2.88 -10.52
C ALA A 157 -17.07 -4.05 -10.73
N HIS A 158 -16.27 -3.98 -11.78
CA HIS A 158 -15.11 -4.83 -11.94
C HIS A 158 -13.87 -4.06 -11.44
N ILE A 159 -13.28 -4.53 -10.34
CA ILE A 159 -12.07 -3.97 -9.75
C ILE A 159 -10.88 -4.84 -10.16
N LEU A 160 -9.92 -4.26 -10.86
CA LEU A 160 -8.70 -4.94 -11.25
C LEU A 160 -7.52 -4.37 -10.48
N THR A 161 -6.76 -5.22 -9.77
CA THR A 161 -5.56 -4.79 -9.07
C THR A 161 -4.30 -5.36 -9.73
N ILE A 162 -3.22 -4.57 -9.73
CA ILE A 162 -1.89 -4.95 -10.20
C ILE A 162 -0.92 -4.61 -9.07
N GLU A 163 -0.32 -5.62 -8.44
CA GLU A 163 0.41 -5.48 -7.18
C GLU A 163 1.77 -6.19 -7.21
N ASP A 164 2.73 -5.75 -6.40
CA ASP A 164 4.07 -6.34 -6.30
C ASP A 164 4.60 -6.35 -4.84
N PRO A 165 4.26 -7.41 -4.09
CA PRO A 165 3.24 -8.44 -4.30
C PRO A 165 1.84 -8.02 -3.81
N ILE A 166 0.84 -8.89 -3.93
CA ILE A 166 -0.49 -8.72 -3.31
C ILE A 166 -0.33 -8.66 -1.79
N GLU A 167 -0.85 -7.58 -1.17
CA GLU A 167 -0.75 -7.33 0.28
C GLU A 167 -2.03 -7.69 1.05
N PHE A 168 -3.19 -7.71 0.38
CA PHE A 168 -4.48 -8.10 0.94
C PHE A 168 -5.26 -8.94 -0.07
N LEU A 169 -5.93 -9.99 0.40
CA LEU A 169 -6.83 -10.77 -0.43
C LEU A 169 -8.25 -10.22 -0.29
N HIS A 170 -8.88 -9.96 -1.42
CA HIS A 170 -10.25 -9.48 -1.48
C HIS A 170 -11.16 -10.59 -1.98
N GLU A 171 -12.27 -10.79 -1.29
CA GLU A 171 -13.37 -11.65 -1.75
C GLU A 171 -14.38 -10.83 -2.56
N ASP A 172 -14.96 -11.42 -3.61
CA ASP A 172 -16.04 -10.80 -4.36
C ASP A 172 -17.26 -10.57 -3.43
N LYS A 173 -17.83 -9.35 -3.47
CA LYS A 173 -19.09 -9.01 -2.79
C LYS A 173 -20.10 -8.46 -3.80
N LEU A 174 -20.31 -7.15 -3.84
CA LEU A 174 -21.08 -6.52 -4.91
C LEU A 174 -20.27 -6.38 -6.19
N SER A 175 -18.99 -6.08 -6.05
CA SER A 175 -18.05 -6.02 -7.17
C SER A 175 -17.40 -7.39 -7.44
N ARG A 176 -16.86 -7.53 -8.65
CA ARG A 176 -15.89 -8.58 -9.02
C ARG A 176 -14.48 -8.07 -8.88
N ILE A 177 -13.58 -8.84 -8.25
CA ILE A 177 -12.20 -8.43 -8.03
C ILE A 177 -11.24 -9.38 -8.75
N THR A 178 -10.43 -8.82 -9.63
CA THR A 178 -9.34 -9.52 -10.31
C THR A 178 -8.02 -9.00 -9.80
N GLN A 179 -7.30 -9.77 -8.98
CA GLN A 179 -5.99 -9.40 -8.44
C GLN A 179 -4.88 -10.07 -9.25
N ARG A 180 -3.94 -9.25 -9.76
CA ARG A 180 -2.80 -9.73 -10.56
C ARG A 180 -1.49 -9.34 -9.88
N GLU A 181 -0.65 -10.31 -9.62
CA GLU A 181 0.67 -10.11 -9.01
C GLU A 181 1.76 -10.04 -10.08
N ILE A 182 2.65 -9.04 -9.93
CA ILE A 182 3.87 -9.00 -10.71
C ILE A 182 4.67 -10.26 -10.37
N GLY A 183 4.99 -10.97 -11.42
CA GLY A 183 5.67 -12.19 -11.20
C GLY A 183 4.87 -13.39 -11.66
N PRO A 184 4.00 -13.92 -10.85
CA PRO A 184 3.16 -15.05 -11.22
C PRO A 184 2.21 -14.75 -12.39
N ASP A 185 1.55 -13.59 -12.37
CA ASP A 185 0.43 -13.30 -13.28
C ASP A 185 0.79 -12.34 -14.42
N THR A 186 1.82 -11.52 -14.24
CA THR A 186 2.25 -10.54 -15.24
C THR A 186 3.72 -10.19 -15.08
N VAL A 187 4.33 -9.62 -16.12
CA VAL A 187 5.78 -9.33 -16.12
C VAL A 187 6.12 -7.93 -15.56
N SER A 188 5.20 -6.96 -15.67
CA SER A 188 5.43 -5.59 -15.20
C SER A 188 4.11 -4.84 -14.99
N PHE A 189 4.15 -3.72 -14.24
CA PHE A 189 3.01 -2.83 -14.06
C PHE A 189 2.50 -2.28 -15.40
N SER A 190 3.38 -1.77 -16.26
CA SER A 190 3.00 -1.20 -17.56
C SER A 190 2.34 -2.24 -18.48
N THR A 191 2.89 -3.47 -18.54
CA THR A 191 2.31 -4.56 -19.34
C THR A 191 0.92 -4.95 -18.83
N ALA A 192 0.79 -5.11 -17.52
CA ALA A 192 -0.49 -5.47 -16.91
C ALA A 192 -1.55 -4.39 -17.09
N LEU A 193 -1.16 -3.12 -16.91
CA LEU A 193 -2.07 -1.97 -17.04
C LEU A 193 -2.56 -1.78 -18.48
N ARG A 194 -1.68 -1.96 -19.48
CA ARG A 194 -2.11 -1.99 -20.89
C ARG A 194 -3.11 -3.12 -21.18
N ALA A 195 -2.91 -4.28 -20.58
CA ALA A 195 -3.83 -5.40 -20.74
C ALA A 195 -5.17 -5.13 -20.02
N ALA A 196 -5.12 -4.51 -18.85
CA ALA A 196 -6.28 -4.16 -18.03
C ALA A 196 -7.33 -3.36 -18.82
N LEU A 197 -6.91 -2.40 -19.63
CA LEU A 197 -7.80 -1.57 -20.48
C LEU A 197 -8.63 -2.39 -21.50
N ARG A 198 -8.39 -3.68 -21.65
CA ARG A 198 -9.16 -4.62 -22.49
C ARG A 198 -9.87 -5.70 -21.68
N GLN A 199 -9.91 -5.56 -20.35
CA GLN A 199 -10.49 -6.53 -19.42
C GLN A 199 -11.75 -5.98 -18.74
N ASP A 200 -12.34 -4.92 -19.31
CA ASP A 200 -13.59 -4.30 -18.86
C ASP A 200 -13.57 -3.90 -17.37
N PRO A 201 -12.52 -3.22 -16.87
CA PRO A 201 -12.50 -2.76 -15.49
C PRO A 201 -13.22 -1.42 -15.35
N ASP A 202 -13.92 -1.21 -14.24
CA ASP A 202 -14.38 0.11 -13.80
C ASP A 202 -13.33 0.80 -12.92
N VAL A 203 -12.65 -0.01 -12.09
CA VAL A 203 -11.65 0.45 -11.13
C VAL A 203 -10.34 -0.30 -11.36
N ILE A 204 -9.24 0.45 -11.44
CA ILE A 204 -7.90 -0.12 -11.62
C ILE A 204 -7.02 0.33 -10.45
N LEU A 205 -6.51 -0.61 -9.66
CA LEU A 205 -5.48 -0.34 -8.67
C LEU A 205 -4.11 -0.70 -9.26
N VAL A 206 -3.22 0.29 -9.32
CA VAL A 206 -1.81 0.10 -9.68
C VAL A 206 -1.00 0.26 -8.40
N GLY A 207 -0.36 -0.79 -7.93
CA GLY A 207 0.32 -0.83 -6.63
C GLY A 207 1.26 0.36 -6.43
N GLU A 208 2.02 0.73 -7.46
CA GLU A 208 2.85 1.93 -7.47
C GLU A 208 3.13 2.45 -8.89
N MET A 209 3.34 3.76 -9.01
CA MET A 209 3.79 4.44 -10.22
C MET A 209 5.22 4.95 -10.02
N ARG A 210 6.21 4.24 -10.58
CA ARG A 210 7.65 4.58 -10.46
C ARG A 210 8.24 5.15 -11.73
N ASP A 211 7.72 4.76 -12.87
CA ASP A 211 8.26 5.07 -14.19
C ASP A 211 7.24 5.82 -15.05
N THR A 212 7.77 6.58 -16.00
CA THR A 212 7.00 7.42 -16.93
C THR A 212 5.94 6.64 -17.70
N GLU A 213 6.27 5.40 -18.12
CA GLU A 213 5.35 4.57 -18.90
C GLU A 213 4.13 4.17 -18.09
N THR A 214 4.32 3.74 -16.86
CA THR A 214 3.22 3.39 -15.93
C THR A 214 2.35 4.61 -15.63
N ILE A 215 2.95 5.79 -15.36
CA ILE A 215 2.24 7.04 -15.11
C ILE A 215 1.39 7.42 -16.33
N GLU A 216 1.98 7.37 -17.54
CA GLU A 216 1.30 7.72 -18.79
C GLU A 216 0.05 6.84 -19.03
N ILE A 217 0.18 5.52 -18.85
CA ILE A 217 -0.94 4.60 -19.03
C ILE A 217 -2.02 4.79 -17.95
N ALA A 218 -1.61 5.07 -16.71
CA ALA A 218 -2.54 5.34 -15.60
C ALA A 218 -3.36 6.63 -15.83
N LEU A 219 -2.70 7.70 -16.29
CA LEU A 219 -3.38 8.94 -16.70
C LEU A 219 -4.37 8.68 -17.83
N LYS A 220 -3.95 7.94 -18.87
CA LYS A 220 -4.82 7.58 -19.99
C LYS A 220 -6.02 6.75 -19.53
N ALA A 221 -5.85 5.84 -18.59
CA ALA A 221 -6.96 5.08 -18.02
C ALA A 221 -7.96 6.00 -17.31
N ALA A 222 -7.49 6.95 -16.51
CA ALA A 222 -8.33 7.95 -15.84
C ALA A 222 -9.09 8.84 -16.83
N GLU A 223 -8.43 9.28 -17.91
CA GLU A 223 -9.02 10.07 -19.02
C GLU A 223 -10.11 9.31 -19.76
N THR A 224 -9.96 8.00 -19.89
CA THR A 224 -10.91 7.15 -20.64
C THR A 224 -12.05 6.58 -19.79
N GLY A 225 -12.23 7.08 -18.57
CA GLY A 225 -13.43 6.80 -17.76
C GLY A 225 -13.24 5.84 -16.61
N HIS A 226 -12.01 5.38 -16.31
CA HIS A 226 -11.75 4.46 -15.20
C HIS A 226 -11.40 5.23 -13.91
N LEU A 227 -11.77 4.68 -12.76
CA LEU A 227 -11.20 5.11 -11.48
C LEU A 227 -9.85 4.43 -11.27
N VAL A 228 -8.78 5.21 -11.23
CA VAL A 228 -7.43 4.71 -11.02
C VAL A 228 -6.96 5.03 -9.61
N LEU A 229 -6.55 4.01 -8.87
CA LEU A 229 -5.98 4.11 -7.52
C LEU A 229 -4.50 3.74 -7.61
N SER A 230 -3.59 4.55 -7.04
CA SER A 230 -2.17 4.19 -7.05
C SER A 230 -1.40 4.81 -5.89
N THR A 231 -0.11 4.39 -5.76
CA THR A 231 0.80 4.98 -4.77
C THR A 231 1.98 5.69 -5.43
N VAL A 232 2.46 6.73 -4.73
CA VAL A 232 3.70 7.44 -5.05
C VAL A 232 4.51 7.63 -3.76
N HIS A 233 5.84 7.59 -3.85
CA HIS A 233 6.73 7.76 -2.69
C HIS A 233 7.13 9.23 -2.50
N THR A 234 6.16 10.06 -2.12
CA THR A 234 6.31 11.49 -1.82
C THR A 234 5.74 11.78 -0.43
N THR A 235 6.03 12.94 0.15
CA THR A 235 5.68 13.28 1.53
C THR A 235 4.41 14.09 1.69
N ASP A 236 3.98 14.77 0.62
CA ASP A 236 2.82 15.68 0.60
C ASP A 236 2.25 15.83 -0.83
N ALA A 237 1.07 16.45 -0.93
CA ALA A 237 0.33 16.60 -2.19
C ALA A 237 1.08 17.46 -3.22
N ALA A 238 1.67 18.59 -2.82
CA ALA A 238 2.38 19.48 -3.72
C ALA A 238 3.61 18.79 -4.35
N LYS A 239 4.38 18.07 -3.52
CA LYS A 239 5.52 17.27 -4.01
C LYS A 239 5.08 16.10 -4.88
N THR A 240 3.89 15.55 -4.63
CA THR A 240 3.34 14.48 -5.47
C THR A 240 3.10 14.97 -6.89
N ILE A 241 2.48 16.13 -7.05
CA ILE A 241 2.24 16.75 -8.35
C ILE A 241 3.57 17.01 -9.06
N SER A 242 4.52 17.68 -8.41
CA SER A 242 5.84 17.94 -8.97
C SER A 242 6.53 16.65 -9.41
N ARG A 243 6.54 15.62 -8.56
CA ARG A 243 7.16 14.31 -8.85
C ARG A 243 6.58 13.62 -10.07
N LEU A 244 5.25 13.71 -10.27
CA LEU A 244 4.60 13.13 -11.44
C LEU A 244 4.94 13.88 -12.72
N VAL A 245 4.99 15.22 -12.66
CA VAL A 245 5.38 16.06 -13.80
C VAL A 245 6.84 15.84 -14.17
N ASP A 246 7.75 15.80 -13.16
CA ASP A 246 9.19 15.62 -13.36
C ASP A 246 9.57 14.22 -13.89
N ALA A 247 8.64 13.27 -13.92
CA ALA A 247 8.85 11.99 -14.57
C ALA A 247 8.85 12.06 -16.10
N PHE A 248 8.36 13.16 -16.65
CA PHE A 248 8.27 13.39 -18.11
C PHE A 248 9.37 14.35 -18.58
N PRO A 249 9.72 14.34 -19.88
CA PRO A 249 10.57 15.37 -20.47
C PRO A 249 10.01 16.78 -20.29
N ALA A 250 10.88 17.78 -20.14
CA ALA A 250 10.49 19.16 -19.83
C ALA A 250 9.46 19.77 -20.82
N GLU A 251 9.56 19.42 -22.08
CA GLU A 251 8.64 19.85 -23.14
C GLU A 251 7.22 19.29 -22.98
N ALA A 252 7.03 18.23 -22.19
CA ALA A 252 5.73 17.63 -21.92
C ALA A 252 5.07 18.16 -20.63
N HIS A 253 5.81 18.89 -19.78
CA HIS A 253 5.37 19.27 -18.44
C HIS A 253 4.02 19.99 -18.42
N ASP A 254 3.82 20.98 -19.30
CA ASP A 254 2.56 21.75 -19.36
C ASP A 254 1.37 20.83 -19.73
N GLY A 255 1.55 19.96 -20.71
CA GLY A 255 0.53 18.99 -21.09
C GLY A 255 0.20 18.02 -19.95
N VAL A 256 1.22 17.53 -19.22
CA VAL A 256 1.02 16.63 -18.07
C VAL A 256 0.31 17.35 -16.93
N ARG A 257 0.62 18.63 -16.66
CA ARG A 257 -0.07 19.43 -15.64
C ARG A 257 -1.57 19.59 -15.95
N HIS A 258 -1.93 19.87 -17.18
CA HIS A 258 -3.34 19.96 -17.60
C HIS A 258 -4.05 18.63 -17.41
N ARG A 259 -3.46 17.53 -17.86
CA ARG A 259 -4.02 16.18 -17.70
C ARG A 259 -4.19 15.80 -16.23
N LEU A 260 -3.21 16.11 -15.38
CA LEU A 260 -3.31 15.90 -13.93
C LEU A 260 -4.43 16.74 -13.33
N ALA A 261 -4.53 18.02 -13.67
CA ALA A 261 -5.56 18.92 -13.17
C ALA A 261 -6.99 18.43 -13.49
N GLU A 262 -7.20 17.86 -14.67
CA GLU A 262 -8.50 17.35 -15.10
C GLU A 262 -8.86 16.03 -14.44
N ASN A 263 -7.88 15.15 -14.25
CA ASN A 263 -8.13 13.76 -13.86
C ASN A 263 -7.87 13.47 -12.38
N LEU A 264 -7.00 14.21 -11.70
CA LEU A 264 -6.70 14.00 -10.28
C LEU A 264 -7.92 14.36 -9.43
N LYS A 265 -8.43 13.40 -8.66
CA LYS A 265 -9.55 13.57 -7.73
C LYS A 265 -9.10 13.83 -6.31
N GLY A 266 -7.98 13.25 -5.90
CA GLY A 266 -7.43 13.47 -4.59
C GLY A 266 -6.05 12.88 -4.38
N VAL A 267 -5.37 13.41 -3.37
CA VAL A 267 -4.10 12.87 -2.85
C VAL A 267 -4.25 12.67 -1.35
N ILE A 268 -3.91 11.48 -0.86
CA ILE A 268 -3.91 11.13 0.57
C ILE A 268 -2.46 10.85 0.97
N SER A 269 -1.84 11.82 1.64
CA SER A 269 -0.46 11.68 2.15
C SER A 269 -0.49 11.17 3.58
N GLN A 270 0.34 10.15 3.91
CA GLN A 270 0.21 9.43 5.17
C GLN A 270 1.52 9.32 5.95
N ARG A 271 1.40 9.40 7.28
CA ARG A 271 2.44 9.08 8.28
C ARG A 271 1.86 8.13 9.32
N LEU A 272 2.62 7.11 9.74
CA LEU A 272 2.24 6.24 10.85
C LEU A 272 2.97 6.65 12.12
N LEU A 273 2.20 6.90 13.19
CA LEU A 273 2.67 7.41 14.46
C LEU A 273 2.43 6.36 15.57
N PRO A 274 3.30 6.26 16.58
CA PRO A 274 3.03 5.44 17.74
C PRO A 274 1.84 6.00 18.53
N LYS A 275 0.92 5.13 18.96
CA LYS A 275 -0.19 5.54 19.82
C LYS A 275 0.28 5.87 21.23
N ALA A 276 -0.41 6.79 21.89
CA ALA A 276 -0.15 7.18 23.30
C ALA A 276 -0.21 5.97 24.26
N THR A 277 -0.98 4.94 23.94
CA THR A 277 -1.06 3.68 24.70
C THR A 277 0.22 2.84 24.66
N GLY A 278 1.20 3.21 23.85
CA GLY A 278 2.41 2.42 23.58
C GLY A 278 2.18 1.17 22.74
N LYS A 279 0.95 0.86 22.32
CA LYS A 279 0.61 -0.32 21.51
C LYS A 279 -0.10 0.11 20.22
N GLY A 280 0.43 -0.37 19.07
CA GLY A 280 -0.11 -0.08 17.76
C GLY A 280 0.28 1.30 17.23
N ARG A 281 -0.26 1.64 16.06
CA ARG A 281 0.04 2.88 15.34
C ARG A 281 -1.25 3.59 14.95
N ALA A 282 -1.20 4.90 14.84
CA ALA A 282 -2.25 5.76 14.31
C ALA A 282 -1.81 6.35 12.97
N VAL A 283 -2.74 6.56 12.06
CA VAL A 283 -2.48 7.23 10.79
C VAL A 283 -2.68 8.74 10.98
N ALA A 284 -1.69 9.54 10.64
CA ALA A 284 -1.88 10.96 10.35
C ALA A 284 -1.92 11.14 8.83
N ALA A 285 -2.88 11.92 8.34
CA ALA A 285 -3.08 12.12 6.92
C ALA A 285 -3.24 13.60 6.56
N GLU A 286 -2.56 14.02 5.49
CA GLU A 286 -2.90 15.18 4.71
C GLU A 286 -3.81 14.73 3.58
N ILE A 287 -4.89 15.46 3.31
CA ILE A 287 -5.86 15.12 2.28
C ILE A 287 -6.11 16.31 1.38
N MET A 288 -5.81 16.13 0.12
CA MET A 288 -6.15 17.04 -0.96
C MET A 288 -7.34 16.49 -1.73
N VAL A 289 -8.44 17.23 -1.76
CA VAL A 289 -9.56 17.00 -2.69
C VAL A 289 -9.41 17.98 -3.84
N SER A 290 -9.52 17.50 -5.08
CA SER A 290 -9.40 18.35 -6.26
C SER A 290 -10.61 19.27 -6.38
N THR A 291 -10.35 20.58 -6.36
CA THR A 291 -11.30 21.67 -6.59
C THR A 291 -10.82 22.51 -7.75
N GLU A 292 -11.62 23.45 -8.25
CA GLU A 292 -11.18 24.33 -9.35
C GLU A 292 -9.91 25.11 -8.97
N SER A 293 -9.79 25.61 -7.73
CA SER A 293 -8.56 26.27 -7.28
C SER A 293 -7.36 25.33 -7.26
N ILE A 294 -7.54 24.06 -6.83
CA ILE A 294 -6.46 23.08 -6.88
C ILE A 294 -6.03 22.77 -8.31
N LYS A 295 -6.98 22.71 -9.26
CA LYS A 295 -6.64 22.54 -10.69
C LYS A 295 -5.78 23.70 -11.19
N GLU A 296 -6.14 24.95 -10.86
CA GLU A 296 -5.33 26.12 -11.21
C GLU A 296 -3.90 26.01 -10.64
N PHE A 297 -3.75 25.61 -9.37
CA PHE A 297 -2.43 25.42 -8.73
C PHE A 297 -1.63 24.26 -9.33
N ILE A 298 -2.29 23.25 -9.90
CA ILE A 298 -1.61 22.18 -10.63
C ILE A 298 -1.13 22.66 -11.99
N ILE A 299 -1.95 23.41 -12.71
CA ILE A 299 -1.62 23.94 -14.05
C ILE A 299 -0.47 24.93 -13.96
N ASP A 300 -0.56 25.89 -13.04
CA ASP A 300 0.48 26.90 -12.85
C ASP A 300 1.61 26.36 -11.94
N LYS A 301 2.79 26.12 -12.55
CA LYS A 301 3.96 25.60 -11.84
C LYS A 301 4.42 26.49 -10.67
N ASP A 302 4.23 27.80 -10.80
CA ASP A 302 4.70 28.76 -9.80
C ASP A 302 3.74 28.84 -8.60
N ARG A 303 2.52 28.29 -8.73
CA ARG A 303 1.49 28.27 -7.70
C ARG A 303 1.29 26.92 -7.01
N THR A 304 1.96 25.87 -7.47
CA THR A 304 1.83 24.53 -6.85
C THR A 304 2.11 24.53 -5.33
N HIS A 305 2.95 25.44 -4.84
CA HIS A 305 3.25 25.59 -3.40
C HIS A 305 2.06 26.12 -2.58
N GLU A 306 1.08 26.83 -3.20
CA GLU A 306 -0.11 27.37 -2.54
C GLU A 306 -1.07 26.25 -2.07
N ILE A 307 -0.93 25.03 -2.61
CA ILE A 307 -1.77 23.89 -2.24
C ILE A 307 -1.76 23.67 -0.73
N ALA A 308 -0.61 23.68 -0.06
CA ALA A 308 -0.51 23.44 1.37
C ALA A 308 -1.34 24.44 2.22
N GLU A 309 -1.29 25.72 1.86
CA GLU A 309 -2.08 26.76 2.51
C GLU A 309 -3.57 26.60 2.21
N TYR A 310 -3.91 26.27 0.97
CA TYR A 310 -5.31 26.04 0.57
C TYR A 310 -5.95 24.90 1.36
N LEU A 311 -5.24 23.77 1.55
CA LEU A 311 -5.75 22.62 2.29
C LEU A 311 -6.10 23.00 3.74
N SER A 312 -5.28 23.81 4.39
CA SER A 312 -5.50 24.23 5.78
C SER A 312 -6.70 25.15 5.94
N LYS A 313 -7.08 25.92 4.90
CA LYS A 313 -8.15 26.92 4.96
C LYS A 313 -9.53 26.41 4.51
N ASN A 314 -9.59 25.28 3.81
CA ASN A 314 -10.82 24.84 3.12
C ASN A 314 -11.34 23.49 3.63
N ARG A 315 -11.02 23.13 4.86
CA ARG A 315 -11.38 21.85 5.45
C ARG A 315 -12.89 21.63 5.54
N ASP A 316 -13.59 22.59 6.11
CA ASP A 316 -15.03 22.47 6.39
C ASP A 316 -15.90 22.42 5.12
N VAL A 317 -15.38 22.95 4.01
CA VAL A 317 -16.13 23.02 2.75
C VAL A 317 -15.91 21.76 1.89
N TYR A 318 -14.67 21.30 1.79
CA TYR A 318 -14.30 20.24 0.84
C TYR A 318 -13.75 18.97 1.50
N GLY A 319 -13.59 18.97 2.83
CA GLY A 319 -12.98 17.85 3.56
C GLY A 319 -11.47 17.75 3.34
N THR A 320 -10.82 18.75 2.72
CA THR A 320 -9.38 18.83 2.65
C THR A 320 -8.79 19.02 4.04
N GLN A 321 -7.59 18.55 4.28
CA GLN A 321 -6.91 18.82 5.55
C GLN A 321 -5.39 18.77 5.41
N SER A 322 -4.70 19.58 6.23
CA SER A 322 -3.25 19.48 6.38
C SER A 322 -2.87 18.41 7.40
N PHE A 323 -1.59 18.00 7.39
CA PHE A 323 -1.07 17.13 8.45
C PHE A 323 -1.24 17.73 9.83
N ASP A 324 -0.96 19.03 10.00
CA ASP A 324 -0.97 19.68 11.32
C ASP A 324 -2.38 19.73 11.91
N GLN A 325 -3.42 19.91 11.09
CA GLN A 325 -4.82 19.81 11.55
C GLN A 325 -5.16 18.41 12.05
N HIS A 326 -4.79 17.37 11.30
CA HIS A 326 -5.08 16.01 11.75
C HIS A 326 -4.23 15.59 12.96
N LEU A 327 -2.98 16.04 13.05
CA LEU A 327 -2.13 15.84 14.23
C LEU A 327 -2.71 16.50 15.48
N SER A 328 -3.27 17.71 15.36
CA SER A 328 -3.97 18.41 16.44
C SER A 328 -5.16 17.58 16.95
N GLU A 329 -5.98 17.04 16.06
CA GLU A 329 -7.11 16.19 16.44
C GLU A 329 -6.67 14.88 17.11
N LEU A 330 -5.65 14.21 16.56
CA LEU A 330 -5.11 12.98 17.15
C LEU A 330 -4.53 13.22 18.54
N TYR A 331 -3.91 14.37 18.78
CA TYR A 331 -3.45 14.76 20.10
C TYR A 331 -4.61 15.09 21.03
N LYS A 332 -5.54 15.96 20.62
CA LYS A 332 -6.71 16.36 21.44
C LYS A 332 -7.60 15.18 21.83
N SER A 333 -7.72 14.20 20.95
CA SER A 333 -8.44 12.94 21.22
C SER A 333 -7.65 11.91 22.03
N GLY A 334 -6.40 12.22 22.41
CA GLY A 334 -5.55 11.32 23.21
C GLY A 334 -5.01 10.11 22.46
N VAL A 335 -5.11 10.07 21.12
CA VAL A 335 -4.62 8.98 20.30
C VAL A 335 -3.09 8.97 20.24
N VAL A 336 -2.46 10.14 20.16
CA VAL A 336 -1.00 10.32 20.18
C VAL A 336 -0.59 11.29 21.29
N THR A 337 0.66 11.24 21.73
CA THR A 337 1.19 12.21 22.68
C THR A 337 1.57 13.53 21.99
N LEU A 338 1.72 14.61 22.74
CA LEU A 338 2.16 15.90 22.21
C LEU A 338 3.53 15.80 21.53
N ASP A 339 4.48 15.09 22.15
CA ASP A 339 5.83 14.93 21.60
C ASP A 339 5.81 14.21 20.24
N VAL A 340 4.97 13.19 20.12
CA VAL A 340 4.78 12.45 18.86
C VAL A 340 4.15 13.36 17.79
N ALA A 341 3.12 14.13 18.15
CA ALA A 341 2.47 15.04 17.21
C ALA A 341 3.42 16.16 16.75
N LYS A 342 4.17 16.78 17.68
CA LYS A 342 5.20 17.78 17.36
C LYS A 342 6.29 17.26 16.45
N ALA A 343 6.83 16.07 16.74
CA ALA A 343 7.88 15.48 15.92
C ALA A 343 7.40 15.11 14.50
N ALA A 344 6.10 14.89 14.32
CA ALA A 344 5.47 14.58 13.04
C ALA A 344 4.92 15.80 12.31
N SER A 345 4.83 16.98 12.95
CA SER A 345 4.30 18.21 12.34
C SER A 345 5.25 18.81 11.30
N THR A 346 4.73 19.71 10.50
CA THR A 346 5.49 20.43 9.47
C THR A 346 6.53 21.35 10.10
N ASN A 347 6.12 22.09 11.16
CA ASN A 347 7.00 22.93 11.98
C ASN A 347 6.60 22.73 13.46
N PRO A 348 7.44 22.07 14.28
CA PRO A 348 7.14 21.77 15.67
C PRO A 348 6.80 23.00 16.54
N SER A 349 7.49 24.14 16.32
CA SER A 349 7.29 25.36 17.09
C SER A 349 5.97 26.06 16.73
N ASP A 350 5.64 26.10 15.45
CA ASP A 350 4.36 26.68 14.99
C ASP A 350 3.19 25.80 15.39
N PHE A 351 3.35 24.48 15.34
CA PHE A 351 2.34 23.51 15.79
C PHE A 351 2.01 23.70 17.28
N GLU A 352 3.03 23.79 18.14
CA GLU A 352 2.82 23.99 19.57
C GLU A 352 2.14 25.33 19.88
N ARG A 353 2.55 26.39 19.18
CA ARG A 353 1.93 27.70 19.31
C ARG A 353 0.46 27.67 18.88
N ALA A 354 0.13 27.04 17.76
CA ALA A 354 -1.23 26.91 17.27
C ALA A 354 -2.15 26.22 18.30
N LEU A 355 -1.66 25.13 18.94
CA LEU A 355 -2.41 24.43 20.00
C LEU A 355 -2.70 25.29 21.23
N SER A 356 -1.89 26.33 21.48
CA SER A 356 -2.07 27.22 22.64
C SER A 356 -3.14 28.30 22.40
N PHE A 357 -3.54 28.54 21.17
CA PHE A 357 -4.55 29.52 20.76
C PHE A 357 -5.93 28.91 20.45
N GLU A 358 -6.04 27.59 20.39
CA GLU A 358 -7.29 26.83 20.23
C GLU A 358 -7.78 26.28 21.58
#